data_5b50a717e6b062e3b97baa141e2ef558
#
_entry.id   5b50a717e6b062e3b97baa141e2ef558
#
_cell.length_a   1.000
_cell.length_b   1.000
_cell.length_c   1.000
_cell.angle_alpha   90.00
_cell.angle_beta   90.00
_cell.angle_gamma   90.00
#
_symmetry.space_group_name_H-M   'P 1'
#
loop_
_entity.id
_entity.type
_entity.pdbx_description
1 polymer ?
#
loop_
_entity_poly.entity_id
_entity_poly.type
_entity_poly.pdbx_seq_one_letter_code
_entity_poly.pdbx_strand_id
1 'polypeptide(L)'
;MGDRVILHCDLDNFFASVECTFRPELCDVPMAVCGSESDRHGIVLAKNQLAKKAGVKTAQTVWQARSICPQLVCVPPHMDKYREFSVLARQIYLRYTDLVEPFSIDECWLDVTGSSLLFGSGEEIAQRISADMQNELGITVSIGVSFCKFFSKLSSDINKPNGIFSAKRSDYKEKLYPRPVTELMGVGGSTRDKLFSVGIFTIGDLAAASNELVKQLLGKPGDYLLKAVRGLDCDPVRRYGDKPAPKSIGRSVTLPEDVTDALRVRGIFAELADDISSKLRREGMLAGAVQVQIKDNTFKTSQYQKKLSNPTRIADELLSAAIGLVRSNNALRVPARLVGMTACDLVGEDEGFQLSFDFDQTHADSMEQLGSRVDGLRDKYGKQIIRRASQLNSEQKELKDKK
;
A
#
# COMPACT_ATOMS: atom_id res chain seq x y z
N MET A 1 14.50 28.10 17.49
CA MET A 1 14.47 27.29 16.25
C MET A 1 13.19 27.69 15.52
N GLY A 2 13.28 28.02 14.23
CA GLY A 2 12.08 28.26 13.41
C GLY A 2 11.22 26.99 13.27
N ASP A 3 9.95 27.16 12.87
CA ASP A 3 9.10 26.01 12.55
C ASP A 3 9.66 25.22 11.37
N ARG A 4 9.46 23.90 11.39
CA ARG A 4 9.79 23.06 10.21
C ARG A 4 8.90 23.44 9.03
N VAL A 5 9.41 23.20 7.83
CA VAL A 5 8.66 23.35 6.57
C VAL A 5 8.60 22.00 5.88
N ILE A 6 7.45 21.35 6.01
CA ILE A 6 7.20 20.01 5.48
C ILE A 6 6.22 20.12 4.31
N LEU A 7 6.63 19.58 3.17
CA LEU A 7 5.76 19.43 2.01
C LEU A 7 5.23 17.99 1.96
N HIS A 8 3.98 17.83 1.54
CA HIS A 8 3.44 16.56 1.08
C HIS A 8 3.07 16.70 -0.38
N CYS A 9 3.71 15.91 -1.22
CA CYS A 9 3.51 15.89 -2.67
C CYS A 9 2.70 14.64 -3.04
N ASP A 10 1.63 14.81 -3.81
CA ASP A 10 0.69 13.77 -4.22
C ASP A 10 0.43 13.92 -5.73
N LEU A 11 0.85 12.93 -6.53
CA LEU A 11 0.72 12.96 -7.98
C LEU A 11 -0.74 12.77 -8.39
N ASP A 12 -1.30 13.75 -9.10
CA ASP A 12 -2.74 13.78 -9.41
C ASP A 12 -3.16 12.65 -10.35
N ASN A 13 -4.17 11.86 -9.93
CA ASN A 13 -4.73 10.74 -10.72
C ASN A 13 -3.66 9.80 -11.27
N PHE A 14 -2.60 9.58 -10.55
CA PHE A 14 -1.28 9.11 -10.96
C PHE A 14 -1.29 8.10 -12.12
N PHE A 15 -1.89 6.92 -11.95
CA PHE A 15 -1.91 5.90 -13.02
C PHE A 15 -2.59 6.41 -14.29
N ALA A 16 -3.70 7.14 -14.16
CA ALA A 16 -4.41 7.69 -15.31
C ALA A 16 -3.57 8.79 -16.01
N SER A 17 -2.88 9.63 -15.22
CA SER A 17 -1.99 10.66 -15.75
C SER A 17 -0.82 10.05 -16.51
N VAL A 18 -0.19 9.00 -15.98
CA VAL A 18 0.90 8.27 -16.67
C VAL A 18 0.40 7.62 -17.97
N GLU A 19 -0.79 7.00 -17.99
CA GLU A 19 -1.34 6.47 -19.25
C GLU A 19 -1.55 7.57 -20.30
N CYS A 20 -1.98 8.73 -19.88
CA CYS A 20 -2.16 9.89 -20.78
C CYS A 20 -0.84 10.40 -21.37
N THR A 21 0.31 10.27 -20.70
CA THR A 21 1.60 10.66 -21.28
C THR A 21 2.02 9.78 -22.47
N PHE A 22 1.63 8.52 -22.48
CA PHE A 22 1.90 7.58 -23.59
C PHE A 22 0.80 7.55 -24.65
N ARG A 23 -0.41 7.93 -24.26
CA ARG A 23 -1.62 7.88 -25.08
C ARG A 23 -2.43 9.16 -24.89
N PRO A 24 -2.00 10.28 -25.53
CA PRO A 24 -2.60 11.59 -25.34
C PRO A 24 -4.11 11.65 -25.63
N GLU A 25 -4.60 10.79 -26.52
CA GLU A 25 -6.03 10.67 -26.84
C GLU A 25 -6.90 10.28 -25.64
N LEU A 26 -6.31 9.68 -24.59
CA LEU A 26 -7.02 9.34 -23.36
C LEU A 26 -7.28 10.54 -22.45
N CYS A 27 -6.60 11.67 -22.68
CA CYS A 27 -6.80 12.88 -21.89
C CYS A 27 -8.17 13.52 -22.17
N ASP A 28 -8.67 13.37 -23.38
CA ASP A 28 -9.87 14.08 -23.88
C ASP A 28 -11.16 13.25 -23.73
N VAL A 29 -11.06 12.05 -23.19
CA VAL A 29 -12.21 11.16 -22.95
C VAL A 29 -12.25 10.70 -21.49
N PRO A 30 -13.44 10.41 -20.93
CA PRO A 30 -13.50 9.76 -19.62
C PRO A 30 -12.78 8.42 -19.63
N MET A 31 -11.68 8.29 -18.88
CA MET A 31 -10.90 7.07 -18.84
C MET A 31 -10.60 6.63 -17.40
N ALA A 32 -10.43 5.33 -17.23
CA ALA A 32 -10.01 4.72 -15.99
C ALA A 32 -9.01 3.58 -16.23
N VAL A 33 -8.03 3.48 -15.34
CA VAL A 33 -7.17 2.31 -15.25
C VAL A 33 -7.89 1.27 -14.40
N CYS A 34 -8.11 0.07 -14.95
CA CYS A 34 -8.92 -0.97 -14.35
C CYS A 34 -8.20 -2.30 -14.34
N GLY A 35 -8.45 -3.12 -13.30
CA GLY A 35 -8.08 -4.52 -13.33
C GLY A 35 -8.88 -5.31 -14.39
N SER A 36 -8.50 -6.56 -14.63
CA SER A 36 -9.17 -7.44 -15.60
C SER A 36 -10.64 -7.66 -15.24
N GLU A 37 -11.53 -7.43 -16.18
CA GLU A 37 -12.98 -7.67 -16.02
C GLU A 37 -13.31 -9.18 -15.92
N SER A 38 -12.52 -10.03 -16.61
CA SER A 38 -12.73 -11.48 -16.64
C SER A 38 -12.42 -12.17 -15.31
N ASP A 39 -11.61 -11.58 -14.44
CA ASP A 39 -11.00 -12.24 -13.29
C ASP A 39 -11.54 -11.75 -11.93
N ARG A 40 -12.77 -11.28 -11.81
CA ARG A 40 -13.30 -10.67 -10.56
C ARG A 40 -12.46 -9.50 -9.99
N HIS A 41 -11.41 -9.08 -10.70
CA HIS A 41 -10.51 -7.99 -10.35
C HIS A 41 -10.84 -6.69 -11.06
N GLY A 42 -11.90 -6.67 -11.85
CA GLY A 42 -12.35 -5.53 -12.64
C GLY A 42 -12.85 -4.36 -11.79
N ILE A 43 -11.93 -3.75 -11.01
CA ILE A 43 -12.20 -2.52 -10.26
C ILE A 43 -11.41 -1.36 -10.85
N VAL A 44 -11.96 -0.16 -10.67
CA VAL A 44 -11.29 1.10 -10.99
C VAL A 44 -10.13 1.33 -10.02
N LEU A 45 -8.90 1.35 -10.52
CA LEU A 45 -7.69 1.64 -9.76
C LEU A 45 -7.41 3.15 -9.71
N ALA A 46 -7.49 3.80 -10.87
CA ALA A 46 -7.37 5.25 -11.01
C ALA A 46 -8.26 5.74 -12.15
N LYS A 47 -8.52 7.02 -12.21
CA LYS A 47 -9.35 7.64 -13.23
C LYS A 47 -8.90 9.07 -13.51
N ASN A 48 -9.11 9.56 -14.74
CA ASN A 48 -8.83 10.95 -15.07
C ASN A 48 -9.93 11.89 -14.54
N GLN A 49 -9.72 13.20 -14.69
CA GLN A 49 -10.64 14.21 -14.20
C GLN A 49 -12.01 14.16 -14.90
N LEU A 50 -12.06 13.75 -16.17
CA LEU A 50 -13.34 13.64 -16.91
C LEU A 50 -14.18 12.51 -16.34
N ALA A 51 -13.60 11.33 -16.08
CA ALA A 51 -14.30 10.23 -15.44
C ALA A 51 -14.70 10.56 -13.99
N LYS A 52 -13.85 11.31 -13.24
CA LYS A 52 -14.16 11.79 -11.90
C LYS A 52 -15.37 12.74 -11.91
N LYS A 53 -15.41 13.69 -12.85
CA LYS A 53 -16.55 14.62 -13.03
C LYS A 53 -17.84 13.89 -13.43
N ALA A 54 -17.74 12.80 -14.18
CA ALA A 54 -18.87 11.94 -14.53
C ALA A 54 -19.36 11.08 -13.32
N GLY A 55 -18.69 11.11 -12.17
CA GLY A 55 -19.11 10.41 -10.95
C GLY A 55 -18.47 9.03 -10.74
N VAL A 56 -17.50 8.63 -11.58
CA VAL A 56 -16.75 7.38 -11.40
C VAL A 56 -15.87 7.48 -10.15
N LYS A 57 -15.86 6.43 -9.31
CA LYS A 57 -15.10 6.37 -8.06
C LYS A 57 -14.07 5.23 -8.10
N THR A 58 -12.93 5.44 -7.46
CA THR A 58 -11.94 4.36 -7.22
C THR A 58 -12.58 3.25 -6.40
N ALA A 59 -12.15 2.01 -6.62
CA ALA A 59 -12.67 0.77 -6.05
C ALA A 59 -14.09 0.36 -6.50
N GLN A 60 -14.78 1.13 -7.35
CA GLN A 60 -15.99 0.64 -8.01
C GLN A 60 -15.64 -0.50 -8.99
N THR A 61 -16.55 -1.44 -9.17
CA THR A 61 -16.42 -2.43 -10.24
C THR A 61 -16.54 -1.73 -11.60
N VAL A 62 -15.89 -2.28 -12.62
CA VAL A 62 -15.98 -1.72 -13.99
C VAL A 62 -17.42 -1.64 -14.45
N TRP A 63 -18.25 -2.64 -14.14
CA TRP A 63 -19.68 -2.63 -14.42
C TRP A 63 -20.41 -1.43 -13.80
N GLN A 64 -20.19 -1.15 -12.50
CA GLN A 64 -20.74 0.01 -11.82
C GLN A 64 -20.26 1.32 -12.44
N ALA A 65 -18.97 1.40 -12.76
CA ALA A 65 -18.39 2.59 -13.37
C ALA A 65 -18.98 2.88 -14.76
N ARG A 66 -19.17 1.84 -15.59
CA ARG A 66 -19.84 1.96 -16.90
C ARG A 66 -21.33 2.28 -16.81
N SER A 67 -22.00 1.81 -15.76
CA SER A 67 -23.41 2.19 -15.52
C SER A 67 -23.56 3.70 -15.23
N ILE A 68 -22.53 4.33 -14.64
CA ILE A 68 -22.51 5.78 -14.37
C ILE A 68 -22.01 6.55 -15.60
N CYS A 69 -20.98 6.03 -16.28
CA CYS A 69 -20.33 6.66 -17.42
C CYS A 69 -20.22 5.63 -18.57
N PRO A 70 -21.27 5.47 -19.43
CA PRO A 70 -21.28 4.45 -20.50
C PRO A 70 -20.12 4.58 -21.50
N GLN A 71 -19.64 5.80 -21.74
CA GLN A 71 -18.50 6.10 -22.62
C GLN A 71 -17.12 5.91 -21.94
N LEU A 72 -17.06 5.34 -20.74
CA LEU A 72 -15.81 5.16 -20.00
C LEU A 72 -14.85 4.22 -20.76
N VAL A 73 -13.68 4.74 -21.10
CA VAL A 73 -12.57 3.97 -21.66
C VAL A 73 -11.80 3.33 -20.53
N CYS A 74 -11.82 1.99 -20.46
CA CYS A 74 -11.05 1.22 -19.47
C CYS A 74 -9.75 0.74 -20.09
N VAL A 75 -8.62 0.98 -19.41
CA VAL A 75 -7.29 0.53 -19.82
C VAL A 75 -6.68 -0.38 -18.75
N PRO A 76 -5.91 -1.41 -19.13
CA PRO A 76 -5.21 -2.25 -18.16
C PRO A 76 -4.07 -1.49 -17.48
N PRO A 77 -3.67 -1.86 -16.24
CA PRO A 77 -2.58 -1.20 -15.55
C PRO A 77 -1.20 -1.61 -16.09
N HIS A 78 -0.32 -0.64 -16.30
CA HIS A 78 1.08 -0.84 -16.67
C HIS A 78 2.00 -0.51 -15.47
N MET A 79 2.03 -1.41 -14.48
CA MET A 79 2.69 -1.17 -13.18
C MET A 79 4.18 -0.83 -13.30
N ASP A 80 4.87 -1.32 -14.34
CA ASP A 80 6.29 -1.02 -14.53
C ASP A 80 6.51 0.45 -14.90
N LYS A 81 5.66 1.00 -15.78
CA LYS A 81 5.64 2.43 -16.11
C LYS A 81 5.35 3.30 -14.88
N TYR A 82 4.39 2.88 -14.03
CA TYR A 82 4.06 3.64 -12.83
C TYR A 82 5.22 3.66 -11.84
N ARG A 83 5.94 2.53 -11.68
CA ARG A 83 7.15 2.48 -10.85
C ARG A 83 8.25 3.38 -11.40
N GLU A 84 8.45 3.40 -12.71
CA GLU A 84 9.42 4.28 -13.39
C GLU A 84 9.10 5.75 -13.11
N PHE A 85 7.86 6.19 -13.36
CA PHE A 85 7.43 7.56 -13.10
C PHE A 85 7.53 7.95 -11.62
N SER A 86 7.22 7.02 -10.72
CA SER A 86 7.41 7.21 -9.27
C SER A 86 8.87 7.46 -8.91
N VAL A 87 9.82 6.77 -9.55
CA VAL A 87 11.26 6.98 -9.35
C VAL A 87 11.69 8.32 -9.91
N LEU A 88 11.26 8.68 -11.13
CA LEU A 88 11.57 9.97 -11.76
C LEU A 88 11.03 11.14 -10.94
N ALA A 89 9.81 11.06 -10.43
CA ALA A 89 9.23 12.07 -9.54
C ALA A 89 10.09 12.26 -8.28
N ARG A 90 10.58 11.18 -7.67
CA ARG A 90 11.47 11.28 -6.50
C ARG A 90 12.80 11.90 -6.84
N GLN A 91 13.35 11.69 -8.05
CA GLN A 91 14.56 12.37 -8.51
C GLN A 91 14.36 13.88 -8.61
N ILE A 92 13.19 14.35 -9.01
CA ILE A 92 12.84 15.77 -8.99
C ILE A 92 12.84 16.29 -7.54
N TYR A 93 12.18 15.59 -6.61
CA TYR A 93 12.15 16.00 -5.21
C TYR A 93 13.55 16.09 -4.57
N LEU A 94 14.44 15.17 -4.89
CA LEU A 94 15.81 15.11 -4.39
C LEU A 94 16.69 16.30 -4.80
N ARG A 95 16.29 17.09 -5.79
CA ARG A 95 16.97 18.35 -6.15
C ARG A 95 16.81 19.42 -5.08
N TYR A 96 15.72 19.36 -4.32
CA TYR A 96 15.33 20.35 -3.33
C TYR A 96 15.73 19.98 -1.90
N THR A 97 15.78 18.70 -1.57
CA THR A 97 16.18 18.18 -0.26
C THR A 97 16.53 16.70 -0.36
N ASP A 98 17.43 16.21 0.51
CA ASP A 98 17.71 14.77 0.69
C ASP A 98 16.74 14.10 1.70
N LEU A 99 15.97 14.90 2.44
CA LEU A 99 14.94 14.44 3.35
C LEU A 99 13.64 14.21 2.57
N VAL A 100 13.60 13.10 1.81
CA VAL A 100 12.46 12.67 1.00
C VAL A 100 12.01 11.30 1.49
N GLU A 101 10.83 11.25 2.07
CA GLU A 101 10.23 10.04 2.60
C GLU A 101 9.04 9.59 1.74
N PRO A 102 9.17 8.50 0.96
CA PRO A 102 8.06 7.93 0.23
C PRO A 102 6.99 7.37 1.18
N PHE A 103 5.74 7.74 0.95
CA PHE A 103 4.58 7.20 1.67
C PHE A 103 3.85 6.14 0.84
N SER A 104 3.69 6.40 -0.44
CA SER A 104 3.11 5.45 -1.41
C SER A 104 3.90 5.49 -2.73
N ILE A 105 3.33 4.90 -3.79
CA ILE A 105 3.92 4.95 -5.13
C ILE A 105 3.86 6.37 -5.72
N ASP A 106 2.89 7.19 -5.30
CA ASP A 106 2.57 8.52 -5.81
C ASP A 106 2.67 9.64 -4.76
N GLU A 107 2.98 9.31 -3.50
CA GLU A 107 3.03 10.28 -2.41
C GLU A 107 4.39 10.29 -1.72
N CYS A 108 4.89 11.51 -1.39
CA CYS A 108 6.11 11.71 -0.63
C CYS A 108 5.97 12.86 0.35
N TRP A 109 6.61 12.75 1.53
CA TRP A 109 6.93 13.89 2.37
C TRP A 109 8.33 14.39 2.09
N LEU A 110 8.51 15.72 2.10
CA LEU A 110 9.77 16.40 1.97
C LEU A 110 9.96 17.36 3.16
N ASP A 111 11.11 17.33 3.81
CA ASP A 111 11.49 18.38 4.75
C ASP A 111 12.42 19.36 4.04
N VAL A 112 11.92 20.56 3.76
CA VAL A 112 12.65 21.62 3.06
C VAL A 112 13.08 22.75 3.99
N THR A 113 13.05 22.52 5.30
CA THR A 113 13.43 23.53 6.30
C THR A 113 14.81 24.11 6.05
N GLY A 114 15.78 23.24 5.71
CA GLY A 114 17.17 23.66 5.41
C GLY A 114 17.37 24.21 4.00
N SER A 115 16.37 24.15 3.13
CA SER A 115 16.49 24.47 1.71
C SER A 115 16.13 25.93 1.37
N SER A 116 15.62 26.68 2.35
CA SER A 116 15.06 28.02 2.16
C SER A 116 16.06 29.04 1.63
N LEU A 117 17.33 28.92 2.00
CA LEU A 117 18.39 29.83 1.50
C LEU A 117 18.67 29.66 0.00
N LEU A 118 18.48 28.46 -0.54
CA LEU A 118 18.75 28.13 -1.95
C LEU A 118 17.51 28.30 -2.84
N PHE A 119 16.34 27.96 -2.31
CA PHE A 119 15.15 27.81 -3.13
C PHE A 119 13.97 28.70 -2.71
N GLY A 120 14.10 29.44 -1.61
CA GLY A 120 13.06 30.33 -1.09
C GLY A 120 12.13 29.64 -0.08
N SER A 121 10.93 30.17 0.09
CA SER A 121 9.91 29.67 1.00
C SER A 121 9.39 28.28 0.60
N GLY A 122 8.70 27.58 1.52
CA GLY A 122 8.08 26.30 1.21
C GLY A 122 7.08 26.37 0.06
N GLU A 123 6.35 27.49 -0.05
CA GLU A 123 5.42 27.75 -1.14
C GLU A 123 6.14 27.96 -2.50
N GLU A 124 7.27 28.66 -2.52
CA GLU A 124 8.08 28.82 -3.74
C GLU A 124 8.72 27.51 -4.17
N ILE A 125 9.20 26.70 -3.22
CA ILE A 125 9.70 25.35 -3.50
C ILE A 125 8.59 24.47 -4.09
N ALA A 126 7.38 24.51 -3.51
CA ALA A 126 6.23 23.77 -4.01
C ALA A 126 5.87 24.17 -5.45
N GLN A 127 5.91 25.48 -5.78
CA GLN A 127 5.69 25.97 -7.13
C GLN A 127 6.72 25.45 -8.14
N ARG A 128 8.00 25.45 -7.75
CA ARG A 128 9.09 24.93 -8.59
C ARG A 128 8.93 23.43 -8.83
N ILE A 129 8.65 22.65 -7.78
CA ILE A 129 8.39 21.21 -7.89
C ILE A 129 7.22 20.95 -8.84
N SER A 130 6.11 21.69 -8.72
CA SER A 130 4.96 21.54 -9.60
C SER A 130 5.31 21.85 -11.06
N ALA A 131 6.09 22.90 -11.32
CA ALA A 131 6.56 23.25 -12.65
C ALA A 131 7.49 22.18 -13.25
N ASP A 132 8.45 21.68 -12.46
CA ASP A 132 9.38 20.62 -12.91
C ASP A 132 8.63 19.32 -13.23
N MET A 133 7.65 18.93 -12.40
CA MET A 133 6.82 17.74 -12.67
C MET A 133 6.09 17.85 -13.99
N GLN A 134 5.50 19.00 -14.25
CA GLN A 134 4.75 19.22 -15.49
C GLN A 134 5.66 19.29 -16.71
N ASN A 135 6.78 20.00 -16.61
CA ASN A 135 7.70 20.19 -17.73
C ASN A 135 8.46 18.92 -18.10
N GLU A 136 8.90 18.13 -17.10
CA GLU A 136 9.74 16.97 -17.34
C GLU A 136 8.99 15.66 -17.48
N LEU A 137 7.89 15.50 -16.73
CA LEU A 137 7.12 14.25 -16.72
C LEU A 137 5.74 14.35 -17.36
N GLY A 138 5.25 15.57 -17.64
CA GLY A 138 3.92 15.80 -18.22
C GLY A 138 2.76 15.44 -17.27
N ILE A 139 3.02 15.31 -15.96
CA ILE A 139 2.01 15.00 -14.93
C ILE A 139 1.92 16.14 -13.92
N THR A 140 0.77 16.27 -13.25
CA THR A 140 0.57 17.28 -12.21
C THR A 140 0.73 16.70 -10.82
N VAL A 141 1.06 17.57 -9.86
CA VAL A 141 1.24 17.23 -8.45
C VAL A 141 0.49 18.24 -7.58
N SER A 142 -0.27 17.75 -6.61
CA SER A 142 -0.88 18.60 -5.57
C SER A 142 0.00 18.59 -4.33
N ILE A 143 0.30 19.79 -3.78
CA ILE A 143 1.29 19.94 -2.73
C ILE A 143 0.68 20.66 -1.53
N GLY A 144 0.79 20.02 -0.36
CA GLY A 144 0.47 20.62 0.92
C GLY A 144 1.73 21.10 1.64
N VAL A 145 1.78 22.36 2.04
CA VAL A 145 2.88 22.96 2.80
C VAL A 145 2.44 23.17 4.25
N SER A 146 3.17 22.60 5.21
CA SER A 146 2.85 22.78 6.62
C SER A 146 4.09 22.59 7.50
N PHE A 147 3.88 22.61 8.83
CA PHE A 147 4.95 22.44 9.84
C PHE A 147 5.11 21.00 10.34
N CYS A 148 4.26 20.07 9.92
CA CYS A 148 4.32 18.64 10.25
C CYS A 148 3.75 17.78 9.12
N LYS A 149 4.09 16.48 9.15
CA LYS A 149 3.62 15.50 8.15
C LYS A 149 2.10 15.41 8.06
N PHE A 150 1.44 15.41 9.21
CA PHE A 150 0.00 15.23 9.29
C PHE A 150 -0.78 16.33 8.57
N PHE A 151 -0.45 17.59 8.85
CA PHE A 151 -1.14 18.71 8.22
C PHE A 151 -0.67 18.98 6.79
N SER A 152 0.58 18.64 6.42
CA SER A 152 0.99 18.73 5.02
C SER A 152 0.22 17.73 4.15
N LYS A 153 -0.04 16.49 4.67
CA LYS A 153 -0.88 15.51 3.96
C LYS A 153 -2.32 16.00 3.79
N LEU A 154 -2.94 16.52 4.85
CA LEU A 154 -4.28 17.09 4.75
C LEU A 154 -4.32 18.25 3.74
N SER A 155 -3.31 19.11 3.77
CA SER A 155 -3.22 20.29 2.90
C SER A 155 -3.11 19.93 1.42
N SER A 156 -2.43 18.83 1.08
CA SER A 156 -2.30 18.40 -0.33
C SER A 156 -3.62 17.99 -0.98
N ASP A 157 -4.64 17.63 -0.18
CA ASP A 157 -5.95 17.20 -0.68
C ASP A 157 -6.91 18.36 -0.91
N ILE A 158 -6.63 19.58 -0.39
CA ILE A 158 -7.57 20.71 -0.37
C ILE A 158 -7.77 21.30 -1.76
N ASN A 159 -6.69 21.57 -2.49
CA ASN A 159 -6.75 22.27 -3.79
C ASN A 159 -6.50 21.32 -4.98
N LYS A 160 -6.81 20.03 -4.88
CA LYS A 160 -6.66 19.07 -5.98
C LYS A 160 -7.59 19.38 -7.17
N PRO A 161 -7.13 19.25 -8.41
CA PRO A 161 -5.80 18.85 -8.87
C PRO A 161 -4.85 20.05 -9.07
N ASN A 162 -3.54 19.78 -9.14
CA ASN A 162 -2.47 20.74 -9.47
C ASN A 162 -2.46 21.98 -8.57
N GLY A 163 -2.85 21.78 -7.31
CA GLY A 163 -2.99 22.88 -6.36
C GLY A 163 -1.94 22.86 -5.26
N ILE A 164 -1.63 24.03 -4.75
CA ILE A 164 -0.78 24.22 -3.59
C ILE A 164 -1.63 24.81 -2.47
N PHE A 165 -1.56 24.22 -1.28
CA PHE A 165 -2.22 24.77 -0.10
C PHE A 165 -1.24 24.81 1.07
N SER A 166 -1.19 25.97 1.75
CA SER A 166 -0.30 26.21 2.89
C SER A 166 -1.07 26.44 4.17
N ALA A 167 -0.72 25.67 5.21
CA ALA A 167 -1.23 25.83 6.58
C ALA A 167 -0.04 25.91 7.53
N LYS A 168 0.33 27.14 7.92
CA LYS A 168 1.43 27.45 8.84
C LYS A 168 0.98 27.27 10.30
N ARG A 169 1.93 27.18 11.23
CA ARG A 169 1.61 27.11 12.67
C ARG A 169 0.80 28.30 13.16
N SER A 170 0.94 29.43 12.52
CA SER A 170 0.21 30.66 12.85
C SER A 170 -1.28 30.64 12.45
N ASP A 171 -1.64 29.88 11.41
CA ASP A 171 -2.96 29.93 10.79
C ASP A 171 -3.67 28.58 10.59
N TYR A 172 -3.02 27.44 10.92
CA TYR A 172 -3.58 26.11 10.68
C TYR A 172 -4.93 25.89 11.37
N LYS A 173 -5.14 26.47 12.56
CA LYS A 173 -6.41 26.34 13.27
C LYS A 173 -7.55 27.01 12.51
N GLU A 174 -7.32 28.22 12.03
CA GLU A 174 -8.30 28.96 11.24
C GLU A 174 -8.64 28.23 9.92
N LYS A 175 -7.62 27.73 9.23
CA LYS A 175 -7.77 27.10 7.93
C LYS A 175 -8.27 25.65 7.96
N LEU A 176 -7.84 24.87 8.98
CA LEU A 176 -8.06 23.42 8.98
C LEU A 176 -9.12 22.98 10.01
N TYR A 177 -9.28 23.66 11.15
CA TYR A 177 -10.23 23.24 12.18
C TYR A 177 -11.71 23.23 11.74
N PRO A 178 -12.18 24.14 10.88
CA PRO A 178 -13.54 24.09 10.36
C PRO A 178 -13.83 22.91 9.44
N ARG A 179 -12.80 22.21 8.94
CA ARG A 179 -12.95 21.13 7.99
C ARG A 179 -13.51 19.85 8.63
N PRO A 180 -14.22 19.01 7.85
CA PRO A 180 -14.74 17.75 8.34
C PRO A 180 -13.63 16.83 8.89
N VAL A 181 -13.88 16.20 10.02
CA VAL A 181 -12.93 15.22 10.62
C VAL A 181 -12.66 14.02 9.72
N THR A 182 -13.56 13.73 8.78
CA THR A 182 -13.43 12.64 7.78
C THR A 182 -12.36 12.87 6.73
N GLU A 183 -11.82 14.08 6.62
CA GLU A 183 -10.70 14.38 5.74
C GLU A 183 -9.34 13.99 6.34
N LEU A 184 -9.32 13.68 7.63
CA LEU A 184 -8.09 13.28 8.31
C LEU A 184 -7.66 11.86 7.92
N MET A 185 -6.36 11.70 7.67
CA MET A 185 -5.74 10.40 7.54
C MET A 185 -6.01 9.55 8.80
N GLY A 186 -6.47 8.30 8.60
CA GLY A 186 -6.83 7.39 9.69
C GLY A 186 -8.30 7.49 10.15
N VAL A 187 -9.08 8.42 9.62
CA VAL A 187 -10.53 8.51 9.88
C VAL A 187 -11.32 7.86 8.74
N GLY A 188 -11.35 6.54 8.73
CA GLY A 188 -12.22 5.76 7.84
C GLY A 188 -13.66 5.65 8.39
N GLY A 189 -14.53 4.93 7.68
CA GLY A 189 -15.97 4.83 8.02
C GLY A 189 -16.24 4.46 9.48
N SER A 190 -15.59 3.42 10.01
CA SER A 190 -15.79 3.00 11.41
C SER A 190 -15.32 4.05 12.42
N THR A 191 -14.21 4.74 12.17
CA THR A 191 -13.71 5.82 13.03
C THR A 191 -14.65 7.02 12.98
N ARG A 192 -15.10 7.40 11.78
CA ARG A 192 -16.10 8.46 11.56
C ARG A 192 -17.36 8.20 12.39
N ASP A 193 -17.94 7.00 12.28
CA ASP A 193 -19.20 6.68 12.93
C ASP A 193 -19.09 6.76 14.46
N LYS A 194 -17.94 6.34 15.01
CA LYS A 194 -17.65 6.52 16.44
C LYS A 194 -17.52 7.98 16.85
N LEU A 195 -16.79 8.81 16.08
CA LEU A 195 -16.62 10.24 16.36
C LEU A 195 -17.97 10.97 16.26
N PHE A 196 -18.76 10.68 15.23
CA PHE A 196 -20.08 11.28 15.05
C PHE A 196 -21.05 10.94 16.16
N SER A 197 -20.98 9.73 16.73
CA SER A 197 -21.85 9.31 17.84
C SER A 197 -21.66 10.14 19.13
N VAL A 198 -20.56 10.86 19.23
CA VAL A 198 -20.24 11.76 20.37
C VAL A 198 -20.19 13.23 20.00
N GLY A 199 -20.71 13.60 18.81
CA GLY A 199 -20.80 14.99 18.36
C GLY A 199 -19.49 15.61 17.82
N ILE A 200 -18.51 14.79 17.43
CA ILE A 200 -17.26 15.25 16.83
C ILE A 200 -17.40 15.18 15.32
N PHE A 201 -17.59 16.32 14.66
CA PHE A 201 -17.81 16.41 13.21
C PHE A 201 -16.65 17.09 12.48
N THR A 202 -15.99 18.04 13.15
CA THR A 202 -14.89 18.82 12.60
C THR A 202 -13.55 18.46 13.22
N ILE A 203 -12.47 18.87 12.57
CA ILE A 203 -11.11 18.74 13.10
C ILE A 203 -10.98 19.53 14.42
N GLY A 204 -11.63 20.70 14.50
CA GLY A 204 -11.66 21.52 15.70
C GLY A 204 -12.36 20.83 16.86
N ASP A 205 -13.51 20.16 16.63
CA ASP A 205 -14.20 19.39 17.66
C ASP A 205 -13.30 18.31 18.23
N LEU A 206 -12.60 17.58 17.34
CA LEU A 206 -11.65 16.56 17.77
C LEU A 206 -10.49 17.14 18.57
N ALA A 207 -9.93 18.28 18.14
CA ALA A 207 -8.83 18.93 18.87
C ALA A 207 -9.24 19.40 20.27
N ALA A 208 -10.51 19.79 20.44
CA ALA A 208 -11.08 20.22 21.73
C ALA A 208 -11.51 19.05 22.63
N ALA A 209 -11.68 17.84 22.09
CA ALA A 209 -12.12 16.67 22.83
C ALA A 209 -11.13 16.27 23.94
N SER A 210 -11.63 15.67 25.04
CA SER A 210 -10.75 15.17 26.10
C SER A 210 -9.95 13.95 25.68
N ASN A 211 -8.77 13.79 26.25
CA ASN A 211 -7.91 12.63 25.98
C ASN A 211 -8.62 11.30 26.35
N GLU A 212 -9.35 11.31 27.48
CA GLU A 212 -10.06 10.17 28.02
C GLU A 212 -11.15 9.69 27.04
N LEU A 213 -11.96 10.64 26.53
CA LEU A 213 -13.02 10.34 25.56
C LEU A 213 -12.45 9.71 24.29
N VAL A 214 -11.44 10.34 23.68
CA VAL A 214 -10.87 9.86 22.43
C VAL A 214 -10.17 8.51 22.61
N LYS A 215 -9.47 8.32 23.73
CA LYS A 215 -8.84 7.04 24.07
C LYS A 215 -9.87 5.93 24.31
N GLN A 216 -10.98 6.21 24.95
CA GLN A 216 -12.08 5.26 25.17
C GLN A 216 -12.71 4.84 23.82
N LEU A 217 -12.91 5.77 22.89
CA LEU A 217 -13.56 5.52 21.59
C LEU A 217 -12.64 4.80 20.61
N LEU A 218 -11.37 5.19 20.52
CA LEU A 218 -10.46 4.82 19.44
C LEU A 218 -9.22 4.03 19.89
N GLY A 219 -8.95 3.97 21.21
CA GLY A 219 -7.75 3.33 21.76
C GLY A 219 -6.46 4.08 21.39
N LYS A 220 -5.36 3.32 21.22
CA LYS A 220 -4.04 3.90 20.86
C LYS A 220 -4.04 4.75 19.58
N PRO A 221 -4.74 4.39 18.49
CA PRO A 221 -4.85 5.26 17.32
C PRO A 221 -5.46 6.62 17.62
N GLY A 222 -6.40 6.69 18.60
CA GLY A 222 -7.00 7.94 19.03
C GLY A 222 -6.00 8.89 19.71
N ASP A 223 -5.10 8.36 20.54
CA ASP A 223 -4.06 9.15 21.18
C ASP A 223 -3.13 9.82 20.15
N TYR A 224 -2.74 9.06 19.10
CA TYR A 224 -1.94 9.61 18.00
C TYR A 224 -2.71 10.70 17.24
N LEU A 225 -3.95 10.41 16.85
CA LEU A 225 -4.80 11.32 16.08
C LEU A 225 -5.02 12.65 16.84
N LEU A 226 -5.28 12.57 18.15
CA LEU A 226 -5.49 13.74 18.99
C LEU A 226 -4.23 14.61 19.11
N LYS A 227 -3.05 14.00 19.29
CA LYS A 227 -1.78 14.72 19.26
C LYS A 227 -1.56 15.41 17.92
N ALA A 228 -1.81 14.70 16.82
CA ALA A 228 -1.61 15.21 15.47
C ALA A 228 -2.50 16.42 15.17
N VAL A 229 -3.81 16.37 15.48
CA VAL A 229 -4.72 17.51 15.25
C VAL A 229 -4.42 18.71 16.14
N ARG A 230 -3.76 18.51 17.26
CA ARG A 230 -3.28 19.61 18.13
C ARG A 230 -1.96 20.22 17.66
N GLY A 231 -1.41 19.74 16.54
CA GLY A 231 -0.13 20.23 16.01
C GLY A 231 1.09 19.77 16.81
N LEU A 232 0.95 18.68 17.56
CA LEU A 232 2.01 18.10 18.40
C LEU A 232 2.73 16.94 17.68
N ASP A 233 2.39 16.68 16.40
CA ASP A 233 3.12 15.73 15.55
C ASP A 233 4.52 16.28 15.27
N CYS A 234 5.53 15.54 15.71
CA CYS A 234 6.93 15.90 15.55
C CYS A 234 7.73 14.84 14.79
N ASP A 235 7.06 13.86 14.17
CA ASP A 235 7.74 12.82 13.40
C ASP A 235 8.63 13.45 12.33
N PRO A 236 9.95 13.10 12.27
CA PRO A 236 10.84 13.62 11.25
C PRO A 236 10.53 13.01 9.89
N VAL A 237 10.84 13.74 8.83
CA VAL A 237 10.91 13.18 7.48
C VAL A 237 12.23 12.42 7.36
N ARG A 238 12.16 11.15 6.98
CA ARG A 238 13.34 10.30 6.80
C ARG A 238 14.11 10.70 5.55
N ARG A 239 15.39 10.44 5.57
CA ARG A 239 16.25 10.58 4.38
C ARG A 239 15.84 9.55 3.32
N TYR A 240 15.95 9.91 2.05
CA TYR A 240 15.69 9.00 0.95
C TYR A 240 16.61 7.78 1.03
N GLY A 241 16.03 6.60 0.95
CA GLY A 241 16.75 5.32 1.10
C GLY A 241 16.68 4.72 2.49
N ASP A 242 16.42 5.52 3.54
CA ASP A 242 16.22 5.00 4.89
C ASP A 242 14.88 4.27 4.98
N LYS A 243 14.93 2.94 4.96
CA LYS A 243 13.74 2.10 5.10
C LYS A 243 13.73 1.47 6.48
N PRO A 244 12.64 1.59 7.24
CA PRO A 244 12.49 0.79 8.45
C PRO A 244 12.42 -0.69 8.05
N ALA A 245 12.95 -1.56 8.90
CA ALA A 245 12.80 -3.00 8.72
C ALA A 245 11.31 -3.36 8.60
N PRO A 246 10.92 -4.23 7.65
CA PRO A 246 9.53 -4.63 7.50
C PRO A 246 9.07 -5.38 8.75
N LYS A 247 7.88 -5.07 9.27
CA LYS A 247 7.28 -5.80 10.41
C LYS A 247 6.69 -7.13 10.00
N SER A 248 6.31 -7.26 8.74
CA SER A 248 5.76 -8.49 8.15
C SER A 248 5.94 -8.47 6.63
N ILE A 249 5.97 -9.65 6.02
CA ILE A 249 6.01 -9.82 4.57
C ILE A 249 4.85 -10.73 4.19
N GLY A 250 3.85 -10.20 3.48
CA GLY A 250 2.66 -10.95 3.10
C GLY A 250 2.27 -10.76 1.65
N ARG A 251 1.49 -11.72 1.17
CA ARG A 251 0.83 -11.69 -0.14
C ARG A 251 -0.52 -12.36 -0.07
N SER A 252 -1.47 -11.83 -0.82
CA SER A 252 -2.80 -12.43 -0.98
C SER A 252 -3.22 -12.41 -2.44
N VAL A 253 -4.09 -13.35 -2.80
CA VAL A 253 -4.66 -13.46 -4.13
C VAL A 253 -6.18 -13.63 -4.02
N THR A 254 -6.92 -12.84 -4.78
CA THR A 254 -8.35 -13.06 -5.00
C THR A 254 -8.48 -14.12 -6.09
N LEU A 255 -9.28 -15.14 -5.82
CA LEU A 255 -9.41 -16.29 -6.72
C LEU A 255 -10.39 -15.97 -7.85
N PRO A 256 -10.15 -16.46 -9.09
CA PRO A 256 -11.09 -16.28 -10.21
C PRO A 256 -12.47 -16.83 -9.91
N GLU A 257 -12.53 -17.92 -9.17
CA GLU A 257 -13.76 -18.55 -8.65
C GLU A 257 -13.62 -18.96 -7.19
N ASP A 258 -14.74 -19.20 -6.52
CA ASP A 258 -14.73 -19.62 -5.12
C ASP A 258 -14.25 -21.08 -5.01
N VAL A 259 -13.31 -21.34 -4.10
CA VAL A 259 -12.63 -22.64 -4.01
C VAL A 259 -12.85 -23.29 -2.64
N THR A 260 -13.24 -24.58 -2.65
CA THR A 260 -13.30 -25.46 -1.48
C THR A 260 -12.28 -26.60 -1.55
N ASP A 261 -11.71 -26.87 -2.71
CA ASP A 261 -10.74 -27.94 -2.93
C ASP A 261 -9.41 -27.63 -2.22
N ALA A 262 -9.08 -28.46 -1.22
CA ALA A 262 -7.87 -28.33 -0.42
C ALA A 262 -6.58 -28.51 -1.25
N LEU A 263 -6.59 -29.31 -2.33
CA LEU A 263 -5.42 -29.48 -3.19
C LEU A 263 -5.16 -28.24 -4.01
N ARG A 264 -6.22 -27.62 -4.55
CA ARG A 264 -6.12 -26.35 -5.27
C ARG A 264 -5.63 -25.22 -4.37
N VAL A 265 -6.18 -25.11 -3.17
CA VAL A 265 -5.75 -24.12 -2.16
C VAL A 265 -4.28 -24.36 -1.76
N ARG A 266 -3.84 -25.63 -1.63
CA ARG A 266 -2.42 -25.93 -1.37
C ARG A 266 -1.51 -25.44 -2.51
N GLY A 267 -1.90 -25.60 -3.78
CA GLY A 267 -1.15 -25.08 -4.92
C GLY A 267 -0.97 -23.56 -4.85
N ILE A 268 -2.04 -22.85 -4.53
CA ILE A 268 -2.00 -21.38 -4.36
C ILE A 268 -1.08 -20.98 -3.19
N PHE A 269 -1.20 -21.65 -2.03
CA PHE A 269 -0.28 -21.37 -0.91
C PHE A 269 1.18 -21.70 -1.23
N ALA A 270 1.45 -22.66 -2.11
CA ALA A 270 2.82 -22.95 -2.56
C ALA A 270 3.40 -21.77 -3.36
N GLU A 271 2.61 -21.13 -4.21
CA GLU A 271 3.03 -19.91 -4.93
C GLU A 271 3.26 -18.73 -3.97
N LEU A 272 2.35 -18.53 -3.02
CA LEU A 272 2.51 -17.47 -2.01
C LEU A 272 3.75 -17.72 -1.15
N ALA A 273 4.03 -18.97 -0.76
CA ALA A 273 5.21 -19.34 0.01
C ALA A 273 6.50 -19.07 -0.75
N ASP A 274 6.56 -19.41 -2.06
CA ASP A 274 7.72 -19.12 -2.92
C ASP A 274 7.97 -17.59 -2.99
N ASP A 275 6.91 -16.79 -3.21
CA ASP A 275 7.02 -15.34 -3.31
C ASP A 275 7.49 -14.69 -1.99
N ILE A 276 6.93 -15.14 -0.87
CA ILE A 276 7.30 -14.63 0.46
C ILE A 276 8.73 -15.05 0.80
N SER A 277 9.10 -16.30 0.54
CA SER A 277 10.44 -16.85 0.75
C SER A 277 11.50 -16.05 -0.03
N SER A 278 11.26 -15.80 -1.33
CA SER A 278 12.13 -14.96 -2.17
C SER A 278 12.27 -13.54 -1.59
N LYS A 279 11.17 -12.93 -1.12
CA LYS A 279 11.21 -11.60 -0.55
C LYS A 279 11.92 -11.57 0.81
N LEU A 280 11.74 -12.58 1.66
CA LEU A 280 12.48 -12.73 2.91
C LEU A 280 14.00 -12.77 2.68
N ARG A 281 14.45 -13.56 1.68
CA ARG A 281 15.88 -13.59 1.30
C ARG A 281 16.41 -12.25 0.83
N ARG A 282 15.66 -11.53 -0.01
CA ARG A 282 16.05 -10.19 -0.50
C ARG A 282 16.13 -9.13 0.60
N GLU A 283 15.33 -9.27 1.63
CA GLU A 283 15.32 -8.35 2.79
C GLU A 283 16.24 -8.82 3.93
N GLY A 284 16.94 -9.97 3.79
CA GLY A 284 17.81 -10.54 4.84
C GLY A 284 17.03 -10.92 6.11
N MET A 285 15.80 -11.44 5.98
CA MET A 285 14.89 -11.69 7.08
C MET A 285 14.44 -13.15 7.14
N LEU A 286 14.11 -13.59 8.35
CA LEU A 286 13.50 -14.89 8.67
C LEU A 286 12.13 -14.69 9.30
N ALA A 287 11.18 -15.57 9.02
CA ALA A 287 9.84 -15.55 9.62
C ALA A 287 9.83 -16.33 10.94
N GLY A 288 9.47 -15.69 12.05
CA GLY A 288 9.24 -16.33 13.35
C GLY A 288 7.81 -16.88 13.50
N ALA A 289 6.88 -16.40 12.69
CA ALA A 289 5.49 -16.87 12.66
C ALA A 289 4.91 -16.81 11.24
N VAL A 290 3.93 -17.68 10.97
CA VAL A 290 3.13 -17.66 9.73
C VAL A 290 1.69 -17.34 10.07
N GLN A 291 1.09 -16.39 9.35
CA GLN A 291 -0.33 -16.10 9.39
C GLN A 291 -0.97 -16.47 8.05
N VAL A 292 -2.14 -17.08 8.09
CA VAL A 292 -3.00 -17.30 6.92
C VAL A 292 -4.25 -16.46 7.04
N GLN A 293 -4.71 -15.93 5.89
CA GLN A 293 -5.95 -15.18 5.77
C GLN A 293 -6.82 -15.85 4.72
N ILE A 294 -8.09 -16.08 5.08
CA ILE A 294 -9.10 -16.59 4.15
C ILE A 294 -10.30 -15.64 4.21
N LYS A 295 -10.68 -15.09 3.07
CA LYS A 295 -11.93 -14.37 2.89
C LYS A 295 -12.88 -15.28 2.14
N ASP A 296 -14.04 -15.53 2.71
CA ASP A 296 -15.08 -16.35 2.09
C ASP A 296 -15.91 -15.57 1.05
N ASN A 297 -16.84 -16.26 0.41
CA ASN A 297 -17.73 -15.69 -0.59
C ASN A 297 -18.78 -14.73 -0.01
N THR A 298 -18.96 -14.70 1.32
CA THR A 298 -19.76 -13.69 2.04
C THR A 298 -18.97 -12.46 2.42
N PHE A 299 -17.70 -12.36 1.99
CA PHE A 299 -16.72 -11.32 2.31
C PHE A 299 -16.27 -11.29 3.79
N LYS A 300 -16.60 -12.30 4.57
CA LYS A 300 -16.07 -12.45 5.93
C LYS A 300 -14.64 -12.93 5.87
N THR A 301 -13.75 -12.26 6.61
CA THR A 301 -12.32 -12.59 6.68
C THR A 301 -12.03 -13.31 7.99
N SER A 302 -11.35 -14.45 7.88
CA SER A 302 -10.79 -15.20 9.02
C SER A 302 -9.26 -15.19 8.92
N GLN A 303 -8.59 -15.05 10.05
CA GLN A 303 -7.12 -15.05 10.14
C GLN A 303 -6.69 -16.02 11.22
N TYR A 304 -5.63 -16.79 10.94
CA TYR A 304 -5.06 -17.76 11.85
C TYR A 304 -3.54 -17.61 11.81
N GLN A 305 -2.88 -17.64 12.97
CA GLN A 305 -1.44 -17.46 13.09
C GLN A 305 -0.85 -18.58 13.92
N LYS A 306 0.38 -19.01 13.58
CA LYS A 306 1.16 -19.98 14.32
C LYS A 306 2.61 -19.49 14.40
N LYS A 307 3.18 -19.52 15.60
CA LYS A 307 4.62 -19.34 15.82
C LYS A 307 5.35 -20.58 15.31
N LEU A 308 6.48 -20.39 14.66
CA LEU A 308 7.36 -21.45 14.17
C LEU A 308 8.32 -21.90 15.28
N SER A 309 8.74 -23.15 15.25
CA SER A 309 9.73 -23.67 16.20
C SER A 309 11.09 -23.01 16.01
N ASN A 310 11.47 -22.80 14.75
CA ASN A 310 12.66 -22.04 14.36
C ASN A 310 12.27 -20.98 13.36
N PRO A 311 12.86 -19.76 13.41
CA PRO A 311 12.70 -18.78 12.36
C PRO A 311 13.20 -19.34 11.03
N THR A 312 12.45 -19.12 9.93
CA THR A 312 12.78 -19.67 8.62
C THR A 312 12.40 -18.75 7.47
N ARG A 313 13.06 -18.93 6.34
CA ARG A 313 12.67 -18.39 5.03
C ARG A 313 12.51 -19.46 3.95
N ILE A 314 12.48 -20.73 4.38
CA ILE A 314 12.31 -21.90 3.49
C ILE A 314 10.85 -22.02 3.08
N ALA A 315 10.57 -22.00 1.78
CA ALA A 315 9.21 -21.97 1.24
C ALA A 315 8.37 -23.18 1.67
N ASP A 316 8.98 -24.38 1.76
CA ASP A 316 8.28 -25.62 2.13
C ASP A 316 7.88 -25.64 3.62
N GLU A 317 8.67 -25.04 4.50
CA GLU A 317 8.33 -24.88 5.91
C GLU A 317 7.18 -23.88 6.09
N LEU A 318 7.25 -22.73 5.41
CA LEU A 318 6.16 -21.74 5.38
C LEU A 318 4.87 -22.37 4.85
N LEU A 319 4.95 -23.13 3.75
CA LEU A 319 3.80 -23.83 3.18
C LEU A 319 3.22 -24.85 4.15
N SER A 320 4.07 -25.65 4.78
CA SER A 320 3.65 -26.67 5.76
C SER A 320 2.90 -26.05 6.94
N ALA A 321 3.44 -24.96 7.48
CA ALA A 321 2.80 -24.21 8.55
C ALA A 321 1.43 -23.64 8.12
N ALA A 322 1.35 -23.04 6.91
CA ALA A 322 0.12 -22.49 6.38
C ALA A 322 -0.97 -23.57 6.17
N ILE A 323 -0.61 -24.70 5.57
CA ILE A 323 -1.56 -25.81 5.35
C ILE A 323 -2.00 -26.44 6.67
N GLY A 324 -1.08 -26.52 7.65
CA GLY A 324 -1.41 -26.94 9.02
C GLY A 324 -2.49 -26.04 9.65
N LEU A 325 -2.36 -24.73 9.51
CA LEU A 325 -3.34 -23.73 9.98
C LEU A 325 -4.70 -23.89 9.29
N VAL A 326 -4.70 -24.07 7.96
CA VAL A 326 -5.94 -24.24 7.19
C VAL A 326 -6.70 -25.48 7.64
N ARG A 327 -5.99 -26.59 7.87
CA ARG A 327 -6.58 -27.88 8.30
C ARG A 327 -7.07 -27.84 9.73
N SER A 328 -6.24 -27.39 10.68
CA SER A 328 -6.59 -27.39 12.10
C SER A 328 -7.79 -26.50 12.45
N ASN A 329 -8.01 -25.45 11.65
CA ASN A 329 -9.12 -24.51 11.84
C ASN A 329 -10.32 -24.77 10.91
N ASN A 330 -10.29 -25.84 10.13
CA ASN A 330 -11.32 -26.14 9.13
C ASN A 330 -11.69 -24.89 8.30
N ALA A 331 -10.65 -24.18 7.83
CA ALA A 331 -10.81 -22.83 7.28
C ALA A 331 -11.50 -22.81 5.91
N LEU A 332 -11.64 -23.96 5.23
CA LEU A 332 -12.33 -24.14 3.95
C LEU A 332 -13.75 -24.70 4.07
N ARG A 333 -14.34 -24.66 5.27
CA ARG A 333 -15.76 -25.04 5.46
C ARG A 333 -16.74 -24.18 4.64
N VAL A 334 -16.31 -22.98 4.28
CA VAL A 334 -17.01 -22.06 3.38
C VAL A 334 -16.09 -21.80 2.19
N PRO A 335 -16.61 -21.69 0.96
CA PRO A 335 -15.79 -21.44 -0.22
C PRO A 335 -14.91 -20.20 -0.08
N ALA A 336 -13.62 -20.36 -0.34
CA ALA A 336 -12.64 -19.26 -0.27
C ALA A 336 -12.71 -18.41 -1.54
N ARG A 337 -12.89 -17.11 -1.38
CA ARG A 337 -12.81 -16.08 -2.43
C ARG A 337 -11.42 -15.47 -2.52
N LEU A 338 -10.72 -15.34 -1.39
CA LEU A 338 -9.35 -14.82 -1.33
C LEU A 338 -8.56 -15.65 -0.31
N VAL A 339 -7.34 -15.95 -0.66
CA VAL A 339 -6.37 -16.57 0.24
C VAL A 339 -5.13 -15.68 0.36
N GLY A 340 -4.54 -15.62 1.54
CA GLY A 340 -3.34 -14.86 1.82
C GLY A 340 -2.43 -15.58 2.81
N MET A 341 -1.14 -15.33 2.70
CA MET A 341 -0.10 -15.75 3.63
C MET A 341 0.74 -14.56 4.03
N THR A 342 1.17 -14.52 5.29
CA THR A 342 2.04 -13.47 5.82
C THR A 342 3.07 -14.09 6.74
N ALA A 343 4.34 -13.79 6.48
CA ALA A 343 5.45 -14.01 7.41
C ALA A 343 5.42 -12.89 8.44
N CYS A 344 5.33 -13.25 9.70
CA CYS A 344 5.25 -12.35 10.86
C CYS A 344 6.42 -12.62 11.80
N ASP A 345 6.57 -11.77 12.84
CA ASP A 345 7.63 -11.87 13.84
C ASP A 345 8.99 -12.02 13.14
N LEU A 346 9.28 -11.08 12.24
CA LEU A 346 10.47 -11.13 11.41
C LEU A 346 11.72 -10.90 12.26
N VAL A 347 12.76 -11.73 12.01
CA VAL A 347 14.07 -11.66 12.65
C VAL A 347 15.12 -11.43 11.57
N GLY A 348 16.06 -10.51 11.79
CA GLY A 348 17.19 -10.31 10.89
C GLY A 348 18.10 -11.54 10.84
N GLU A 349 18.69 -11.85 9.69
CA GLU A 349 19.60 -13.00 9.57
C GLU A 349 20.86 -12.86 10.43
N ASP A 350 21.27 -11.62 10.75
CA ASP A 350 22.38 -11.31 11.62
C ASP A 350 22.00 -11.29 13.11
N GLU A 351 20.70 -11.39 13.44
CA GLU A 351 20.22 -11.44 14.82
C GLU A 351 20.35 -12.86 15.36
N GLY A 352 20.97 -13.00 16.54
CA GLY A 352 21.08 -14.29 17.21
C GLY A 352 19.70 -14.80 17.68
N PHE A 353 19.35 -16.03 17.35
CA PHE A 353 18.16 -16.70 17.87
C PHE A 353 18.52 -18.15 18.30
N GLN A 354 17.74 -18.67 19.25
CA GLN A 354 17.94 -20.02 19.75
C GLN A 354 17.25 -21.02 18.82
N LEU A 355 18.02 -21.96 18.29
CA LEU A 355 17.50 -23.08 17.52
C LEU A 355 16.95 -24.19 18.45
N SER A 356 15.98 -24.94 17.97
CA SER A 356 15.51 -26.16 18.63
C SER A 356 16.54 -27.27 18.51
N PHE A 357 16.53 -28.22 19.46
CA PHE A 357 17.52 -29.32 19.49
C PHE A 357 17.42 -30.26 18.29
N ASP A 358 16.28 -30.33 17.64
CA ASP A 358 16.01 -31.18 16.48
C ASP A 358 16.17 -30.43 15.14
N PHE A 359 16.79 -29.24 15.15
CA PHE A 359 17.00 -28.45 13.93
C PHE A 359 18.11 -29.07 13.07
N ASP A 360 17.75 -29.43 11.82
CA ASP A 360 18.69 -29.92 10.82
C ASP A 360 19.29 -28.78 10.01
N GLN A 361 20.44 -28.28 10.47
CA GLN A 361 21.15 -27.18 9.79
C GLN A 361 21.55 -27.54 8.35
N THR A 362 21.99 -28.78 8.10
CA THR A 362 22.47 -29.22 6.78
C THR A 362 21.33 -29.20 5.77
N HIS A 363 20.15 -29.65 6.16
CA HIS A 363 18.96 -29.61 5.34
C HIS A 363 18.55 -28.17 5.07
N ALA A 364 18.50 -27.32 6.10
CA ALA A 364 18.14 -25.92 5.97
C ALA A 364 19.07 -25.18 4.99
N ASP A 365 20.39 -25.32 5.13
CA ASP A 365 21.39 -24.71 4.25
C ASP A 365 21.23 -25.16 2.79
N SER A 366 20.97 -26.44 2.57
CA SER A 366 20.73 -26.98 1.23
C SER A 366 19.48 -26.38 0.57
N MET A 367 18.39 -26.25 1.33
CA MET A 367 17.13 -25.67 0.86
C MET A 367 17.26 -24.17 0.60
N GLU A 368 18.01 -23.44 1.41
CA GLU A 368 18.30 -22.01 1.19
C GLU A 368 19.15 -21.80 -0.07
N GLN A 369 20.18 -22.60 -0.29
CA GLN A 369 20.98 -22.53 -1.50
C GLN A 369 20.14 -22.82 -2.74
N LEU A 370 19.28 -23.85 -2.68
CA LEU A 370 18.35 -24.15 -3.76
C LEU A 370 17.42 -22.97 -4.06
N GLY A 371 16.82 -22.39 -3.01
CA GLY A 371 15.96 -21.22 -3.13
C GLY A 371 16.65 -20.03 -3.78
N SER A 372 17.88 -19.72 -3.36
CA SER A 372 18.68 -18.62 -3.93
C SER A 372 19.04 -18.85 -5.41
N ARG A 373 19.35 -20.08 -5.80
CA ARG A 373 19.61 -20.42 -7.21
C ARG A 373 18.35 -20.29 -8.07
N VAL A 374 17.20 -20.73 -7.54
CA VAL A 374 15.91 -20.59 -8.22
C VAL A 374 15.56 -19.10 -8.40
N ASP A 375 15.78 -18.27 -7.37
CA ASP A 375 15.56 -16.82 -7.48
C ASP A 375 16.44 -16.20 -8.56
N GLY A 376 17.74 -16.55 -8.64
CA GLY A 376 18.65 -16.04 -9.67
C GLY A 376 18.20 -16.45 -11.10
N LEU A 377 17.67 -17.66 -11.28
CA LEU A 377 17.12 -18.09 -12.57
C LEU A 377 15.83 -17.34 -12.91
N ARG A 378 14.94 -17.14 -11.95
CA ARG A 378 13.69 -16.39 -12.13
C ARG A 378 13.93 -14.91 -12.43
N ASP A 379 14.95 -14.30 -11.82
CA ASP A 379 15.33 -12.91 -12.08
C ASP A 379 15.90 -12.74 -13.49
N LYS A 380 16.64 -13.73 -14.00
CA LYS A 380 17.24 -13.67 -15.33
C LYS A 380 16.28 -14.04 -16.47
N TYR A 381 15.42 -15.03 -16.27
CA TYR A 381 14.61 -15.63 -17.34
C TYR A 381 13.09 -15.46 -17.13
N GLY A 382 12.68 -14.76 -16.06
CA GLY A 382 11.29 -14.58 -15.70
C GLY A 382 10.74 -15.67 -14.77
N LYS A 383 9.71 -15.28 -14.00
CA LYS A 383 9.16 -16.09 -12.91
C LYS A 383 8.63 -17.47 -13.35
N GLN A 384 8.20 -17.61 -14.61
CA GLN A 384 7.58 -18.82 -15.13
C GLN A 384 8.58 -19.91 -15.56
N ILE A 385 9.89 -19.61 -15.60
CA ILE A 385 10.91 -20.57 -16.09
C ILE A 385 11.02 -21.81 -15.21
N ILE A 386 10.82 -21.66 -13.89
CA ILE A 386 10.82 -22.76 -12.92
C ILE A 386 9.55 -22.68 -12.10
N ARG A 387 8.75 -23.75 -12.15
CA ARG A 387 7.50 -23.90 -11.39
C ARG A 387 7.49 -25.22 -10.63
N ARG A 388 6.79 -25.26 -9.51
CA ARG A 388 6.58 -26.51 -8.77
C ARG A 388 5.64 -27.44 -9.54
N ALA A 389 5.91 -28.74 -9.53
CA ALA A 389 5.03 -29.72 -10.19
C ALA A 389 3.58 -29.67 -9.66
N SER A 390 3.40 -29.33 -8.37
CA SER A 390 2.07 -29.15 -7.77
C SER A 390 1.26 -28.00 -8.39
N GLN A 391 1.92 -27.01 -9.00
CA GLN A 391 1.28 -25.88 -9.70
C GLN A 391 0.78 -26.27 -11.10
N LEU A 392 1.47 -27.19 -11.77
CA LEU A 392 1.09 -27.67 -13.12
C LEU A 392 -0.20 -28.48 -13.11
N ASN A 393 -0.46 -29.22 -12.04
CA ASN A 393 -1.69 -30.03 -11.90
C ASN A 393 -2.96 -29.18 -11.71
N SER A 394 -2.87 -27.99 -11.19
CA SER A 394 -4.02 -27.09 -11.05
C SER A 394 -4.49 -26.53 -12.40
N GLU A 395 -3.57 -26.18 -13.29
CA GLU A 395 -3.88 -25.64 -14.63
C GLU A 395 -4.39 -26.74 -15.61
N GLN A 396 -3.85 -27.97 -15.51
CA GLN A 396 -4.32 -29.08 -16.35
C GLN A 396 -5.76 -29.51 -16.03
N LYS A 397 -6.22 -29.35 -14.79
CA LYS A 397 -7.63 -29.53 -14.45
C LYS A 397 -8.51 -28.44 -15.04
N GLU A 398 -8.09 -27.19 -14.98
CA GLU A 398 -8.82 -26.07 -15.60
C GLU A 398 -8.98 -26.22 -17.12
N LEU A 399 -7.98 -26.78 -17.80
CA LEU A 399 -8.04 -27.06 -19.24
C LEU A 399 -8.95 -28.25 -19.58
N LYS A 400 -9.12 -29.21 -18.67
CA LYS A 400 -10.04 -30.35 -18.85
C LYS A 400 -11.50 -30.00 -18.52
N ASP A 401 -11.73 -29.12 -17.57
CA ASP A 401 -13.08 -28.68 -17.17
C ASP A 401 -13.66 -27.62 -18.13
N LYS A 402 -12.83 -27.05 -19.03
CA LYS A 402 -13.24 -26.12 -20.09
C LYS A 402 -13.46 -26.78 -21.46
N LYS A 403 -13.30 -28.11 -21.58
CA LYS A 403 -13.65 -28.89 -22.73
C LYS A 403 -14.92 -29.72 -22.48
#